data_e9593863108e2bae461e861aff252ece
#
_entry.id   e9593863108e2bae461e861aff252ece
#
_cell.length_a   1.000
_cell.length_b   1.000
_cell.length_c   1.000
_cell.angle_alpha   90.00
_cell.angle_beta   90.00
_cell.angle_gamma   90.00
#
_symmetry.space_group_name_H-M   'P 1'
#
loop_
_entity.id
_entity.type
_entity.pdbx_description
1 polymer ?
#
loop_
_entity_poly.entity_id
_entity_poly.type
_entity_poly.pdbx_seq_one_letter_code
_entity_poly.pdbx_strand_id
1 'polypeptide(L)'
;MDVIVGTRGETEEYFEDAYRFIEGLDVTQLHVFSYSERPGTQALKIEYVVSPEEKHRRSQRLLALSDAKTKAFYTSHIGREAWVLMEKSKAGTPMHGFTDNYIRVEMDHDDQLDNQLIRVRMGGFNEEGTALKGVLV
;
A
#
# COMPACT_ATOMS: atom_id res chain seq x y z
N MET A 1 3.02 1.34 7.41
CA MET A 1 3.44 2.57 8.12
C MET A 1 2.40 3.65 7.90
N ASP A 2 1.99 4.33 8.96
CA ASP A 2 1.03 5.43 8.89
C ASP A 2 1.77 6.75 8.85
N VAL A 3 1.36 7.65 7.96
CA VAL A 3 1.97 8.96 7.77
C VAL A 3 0.89 10.04 7.73
N ILE A 4 1.06 11.07 8.54
CA ILE A 4 0.18 12.25 8.52
C ILE A 4 0.93 13.37 7.82
N VAL A 5 0.29 14.01 6.85
CA VAL A 5 0.87 15.09 6.05
C VAL A 5 0.08 16.38 6.26
N GLY A 6 0.79 17.50 6.24
CA GLY A 6 0.18 18.83 6.31
C GLY A 6 -0.12 19.31 7.72
N THR A 7 0.56 18.78 8.73
CA THR A 7 0.45 19.30 10.10
C THR A 7 0.94 20.76 10.14
N ARG A 8 0.43 21.55 11.09
CA ARG A 8 0.95 22.90 11.32
C ARG A 8 2.44 22.83 11.64
N GLY A 9 3.20 23.73 11.06
CA GLY A 9 4.65 23.76 11.21
C GLY A 9 5.42 22.91 10.22
N GLU A 10 4.75 22.14 9.38
CA GLU A 10 5.40 21.36 8.33
C GLU A 10 5.76 22.24 7.14
N THR A 11 6.94 22.84 7.17
CA THR A 11 7.46 23.61 6.05
C THR A 11 7.80 22.71 4.88
N GLU A 12 8.04 23.28 3.70
CA GLU A 12 8.51 22.55 2.53
C GLU A 12 9.78 21.75 2.85
N GLU A 13 10.72 22.38 3.57
CA GLU A 13 11.97 21.74 3.96
C GLU A 13 11.72 20.54 4.88
N TYR A 14 10.87 20.68 5.88
CA TYR A 14 10.54 19.59 6.79
C TYR A 14 9.82 18.45 6.09
N PHE A 15 8.93 18.78 5.15
CA PHE A 15 8.28 17.73 4.35
C PHE A 15 9.29 16.98 3.49
N GLU A 16 10.21 17.67 2.83
CA GLU A 16 11.23 17.03 2.00
C GLU A 16 12.15 16.12 2.83
N ASP A 17 12.52 16.56 4.04
CA ASP A 17 13.32 15.75 4.95
C ASP A 17 12.58 14.47 5.35
N ALA A 18 11.29 14.58 5.69
CA ALA A 18 10.44 13.44 6.03
C ALA A 18 10.28 12.50 4.84
N TYR A 19 10.05 13.03 3.65
CA TYR A 19 9.91 12.27 2.42
C TYR A 19 11.16 11.43 2.14
N ARG A 20 12.34 12.04 2.21
CA ARG A 20 13.61 11.35 1.99
C ARG A 20 13.88 10.27 3.03
N PHE A 21 13.53 10.57 4.28
CA PHE A 21 13.66 9.58 5.35
C PHE A 21 12.79 8.36 5.10
N ILE A 22 11.51 8.56 4.75
CA ILE A 22 10.58 7.48 4.45
C ILE A 22 11.00 6.71 3.20
N GLU A 23 11.47 7.42 2.18
CA GLU A 23 11.97 6.80 0.95
C GLU A 23 13.08 5.79 1.23
N GLY A 24 13.96 6.09 2.18
CA GLY A 24 15.08 5.23 2.57
C GLY A 24 14.70 4.10 3.53
N LEU A 25 13.48 4.11 4.09
CA LEU A 25 13.04 3.05 5.00
C LEU A 25 12.64 1.79 4.25
N ASP A 26 12.91 0.63 4.88
CA ASP A 26 12.50 -0.67 4.37
C ASP A 26 11.06 -0.99 4.78
N VAL A 27 10.13 -0.14 4.39
CA VAL A 27 8.69 -0.36 4.56
C VAL A 27 8.05 -0.62 3.21
N THR A 28 6.97 -1.39 3.20
CA THR A 28 6.37 -1.90 1.96
C THR A 28 5.16 -1.11 1.51
N GLN A 29 4.53 -0.37 2.42
CA GLN A 29 3.32 0.38 2.14
C GLN A 29 3.19 1.53 3.13
N LEU A 30 2.62 2.64 2.65
CA LEU A 30 2.29 3.79 3.48
C LEU A 30 0.77 3.98 3.49
N HIS A 31 0.23 4.27 4.68
CA HIS A 31 -1.13 4.77 4.83
C HIS A 31 -1.04 6.26 5.05
N VAL A 32 -1.47 7.04 4.08
CA VAL A 32 -1.29 8.49 4.06
C VAL A 32 -2.57 9.18 4.48
N PHE A 33 -2.47 10.02 5.52
CA PHE A 33 -3.59 10.79 6.05
C PHE A 33 -3.27 12.28 5.97
N SER A 34 -4.22 13.09 5.50
CA SER A 34 -4.11 14.54 5.58
C SER A 34 -4.51 15.01 6.97
N TYR A 35 -3.71 15.92 7.53
CA TYR A 35 -4.00 16.49 8.84
C TYR A 35 -5.32 17.25 8.83
N SER A 36 -6.14 17.01 9.85
CA SER A 36 -7.38 17.74 10.13
C SER A 36 -7.26 18.46 11.46
N GLU A 37 -7.60 19.75 11.48
CA GLU A 37 -7.58 20.52 12.71
C GLU A 37 -8.70 20.10 13.65
N ARG A 38 -8.38 20.00 14.93
CA ARG A 38 -9.35 19.70 15.98
C ARG A 38 -9.30 20.77 17.05
N PRO A 39 -10.47 21.32 17.46
CA PRO A 39 -10.53 22.34 18.51
C PRO A 39 -9.90 21.84 19.82
N GLY A 40 -9.21 22.74 20.51
CA GLY A 40 -8.61 22.47 21.81
C GLY A 40 -7.28 21.74 21.79
N THR A 41 -6.70 21.43 20.61
CA THR A 41 -5.41 20.78 20.53
C THR A 41 -4.26 21.78 20.60
N GLN A 42 -3.10 21.32 21.05
CA GLN A 42 -1.87 22.13 21.09
C GLN A 42 -1.39 22.52 19.69
N ALA A 43 -1.68 21.70 18.69
CA ALA A 43 -1.29 21.96 17.30
C ALA A 43 -1.84 23.30 16.78
N LEU A 44 -3.01 23.73 17.22
CA LEU A 44 -3.60 25.01 16.82
C LEU A 44 -2.80 26.23 17.26
N LYS A 45 -1.86 26.07 18.19
CA LYS A 45 -0.97 27.14 18.65
C LYS A 45 0.20 27.39 17.71
N ILE A 46 0.45 26.49 16.77
CA ILE A 46 1.52 26.61 15.78
C ILE A 46 1.02 27.55 14.67
N GLU A 47 1.78 28.61 14.39
CA GLU A 47 1.36 29.64 13.43
C GLU A 47 1.43 29.20 11.97
N TYR A 48 2.44 28.41 11.60
CA TYR A 48 2.60 27.97 10.22
C TYR A 48 1.52 26.97 9.85
N VAL A 49 0.71 27.32 8.86
CA VAL A 49 -0.42 26.48 8.38
C VAL A 49 -0.15 26.05 6.95
N VAL A 50 -0.34 24.76 6.68
CA VAL A 50 -0.22 24.21 5.32
C VAL A 50 -1.56 24.38 4.61
N SER A 51 -1.56 24.94 3.40
CA SER A 51 -2.78 25.14 2.61
C SER A 51 -3.39 23.79 2.19
N PRO A 52 -4.71 23.73 1.94
CA PRO A 52 -5.34 22.51 1.42
C PRO A 52 -4.71 22.02 0.12
N GLU A 53 -4.34 22.90 -0.77
CA GLU A 53 -3.68 22.57 -2.05
C GLU A 53 -2.32 21.91 -1.81
N GLU A 54 -1.55 22.46 -0.89
CA GLU A 54 -0.25 21.92 -0.53
C GLU A 54 -0.37 20.55 0.15
N LYS A 55 -1.35 20.39 1.06
CA LYS A 55 -1.64 19.07 1.67
C LYS A 55 -1.94 18.03 0.61
N HIS A 56 -2.76 18.40 -0.38
CA HIS A 56 -3.12 17.49 -1.46
C HIS A 56 -1.88 17.09 -2.26
N ARG A 57 -1.05 18.04 -2.65
CA ARG A 57 0.18 17.80 -3.41
C ARG A 57 1.13 16.86 -2.66
N ARG A 58 1.32 17.12 -1.37
CA ARG A 58 2.18 16.29 -0.51
C ARG A 58 1.61 14.89 -0.33
N SER A 59 0.30 14.76 -0.16
CA SER A 59 -0.39 13.47 -0.10
C SER A 59 -0.18 12.67 -1.38
N GLN A 60 -0.32 13.30 -2.54
CA GLN A 60 -0.13 12.62 -3.83
C GLN A 60 1.31 12.12 -4.00
N ARG A 61 2.30 12.88 -3.56
CA ARG A 61 3.70 12.45 -3.59
C ARG A 61 3.94 11.22 -2.71
N LEU A 62 3.38 11.20 -1.51
CA LEU A 62 3.51 10.06 -0.60
C LEU A 62 2.75 8.83 -1.09
N LEU A 63 1.57 9.01 -1.70
CA LEU A 63 0.83 7.91 -2.30
C LEU A 63 1.59 7.28 -3.47
N ALA A 64 2.24 8.10 -4.29
CA ALA A 64 3.10 7.60 -5.38
C ALA A 64 4.30 6.82 -4.82
N LEU A 65 4.90 7.31 -3.74
CA LEU A 65 5.99 6.60 -3.06
C LEU A 65 5.52 5.27 -2.49
N SER A 66 4.35 5.24 -1.86
CA SER A 66 3.74 4.00 -1.36
C SER A 66 3.53 2.98 -2.47
N ASP A 67 2.98 3.41 -3.61
CA ASP A 67 2.76 2.54 -4.75
C ASP A 67 4.08 1.96 -5.27
N ALA A 68 5.12 2.78 -5.39
CA ALA A 68 6.44 2.32 -5.82
C ALA A 68 7.04 1.30 -4.85
N LYS A 69 6.91 1.54 -3.53
CA LYS A 69 7.40 0.61 -2.51
C LYS A 69 6.65 -0.73 -2.55
N THR A 70 5.34 -0.69 -2.69
CA THR A 70 4.50 -1.88 -2.78
C THR A 70 4.86 -2.70 -4.02
N LYS A 71 5.02 -2.06 -5.17
CA LYS A 71 5.42 -2.74 -6.40
C LYS A 71 6.81 -3.35 -6.30
N ALA A 72 7.75 -2.66 -5.69
CA ALA A 72 9.09 -3.19 -5.46
C ALA A 72 9.06 -4.43 -4.56
N PHE A 73 8.24 -4.40 -3.51
CA PHE A 73 8.06 -5.53 -2.60
C PHE A 73 7.46 -6.74 -3.35
N TYR A 74 6.40 -6.53 -4.13
CA TYR A 74 5.79 -7.59 -4.93
C TYR A 74 6.80 -8.17 -5.93
N THR A 75 7.51 -7.30 -6.64
CA THR A 75 8.52 -7.73 -7.63
C THR A 75 9.58 -8.62 -7.00
N SER A 76 10.01 -8.33 -5.78
CA SER A 76 11.01 -9.14 -5.09
C SER A 76 10.53 -10.56 -4.77
N HIS A 77 9.23 -10.81 -4.82
CA HIS A 77 8.63 -12.10 -4.51
C HIS A 77 8.25 -12.92 -5.75
N ILE A 78 8.41 -12.36 -6.94
CA ILE A 78 8.14 -13.10 -8.20
C ILE A 78 9.05 -14.32 -8.27
N GLY A 79 8.46 -15.48 -8.55
CA GLY A 79 9.16 -16.76 -8.62
C GLY A 79 9.24 -17.51 -7.29
N ARG A 80 8.85 -16.90 -6.19
CA ARG A 80 8.82 -17.55 -4.87
C ARG A 80 7.51 -18.28 -4.65
N GLU A 81 7.56 -19.32 -3.82
CA GLU A 81 6.38 -20.03 -3.35
C GLU A 81 5.90 -19.46 -2.03
N ALA A 82 4.58 -19.44 -1.84
CA ALA A 82 3.98 -18.97 -0.60
C ALA A 82 2.64 -19.66 -0.37
N TRP A 83 2.22 -19.66 0.90
CA TRP A 83 0.87 -20.05 1.28
C TRP A 83 -0.06 -18.86 1.12
N VAL A 84 -1.21 -19.07 0.47
CA VAL A 84 -2.19 -18.02 0.19
C VAL A 84 -3.55 -18.49 0.67
N LEU A 85 -4.22 -17.66 1.48
CA LEU A 85 -5.61 -17.89 1.84
C LEU A 85 -6.49 -17.27 0.75
N MET A 86 -7.14 -18.14 -0.04
CA MET A 86 -7.98 -17.71 -1.14
C MET A 86 -9.35 -17.29 -0.64
N GLU A 87 -9.86 -16.18 -1.18
CA GLU A 87 -11.21 -15.70 -0.92
C GLU A 87 -12.16 -16.21 -1.99
N LYS A 88 -13.43 -16.41 -1.61
CA LYS A 88 -14.46 -16.82 -2.54
C LYS A 88 -14.67 -15.75 -3.61
N SER A 89 -14.83 -16.18 -4.85
CA SER A 89 -15.19 -15.31 -5.98
C SER A 89 -16.41 -15.85 -6.72
N LYS A 90 -16.99 -15.01 -7.56
CA LYS A 90 -18.10 -15.41 -8.43
C LYS A 90 -17.54 -16.18 -9.64
N ALA A 91 -18.30 -17.16 -10.12
CA ALA A 91 -17.98 -17.89 -11.36
C ALA A 91 -17.79 -16.88 -12.51
N GLY A 92 -16.74 -17.10 -13.30
CA GLY A 92 -16.38 -16.21 -14.41
C GLY A 92 -15.54 -15.01 -14.02
N THR A 93 -15.24 -14.81 -12.75
CA THR A 93 -14.34 -13.76 -12.27
C THR A 93 -13.10 -14.37 -11.63
N PRO A 94 -11.94 -13.71 -11.71
CA PRO A 94 -10.74 -14.19 -11.03
C PRO A 94 -10.95 -14.24 -9.52
N MET A 95 -10.28 -15.15 -8.85
CA MET A 95 -10.25 -15.18 -7.39
C MET A 95 -8.94 -14.60 -6.88
N HIS A 96 -9.00 -14.09 -5.67
CA HIS A 96 -7.86 -13.43 -5.03
C HIS A 96 -7.66 -13.97 -3.62
N GLY A 97 -6.44 -13.87 -3.16
CA GLY A 97 -6.08 -14.17 -1.78
C GLY A 97 -4.85 -13.38 -1.38
N PHE A 98 -4.47 -13.50 -0.11
CA PHE A 98 -3.30 -12.82 0.43
C PHE A 98 -2.34 -13.81 1.04
N THR A 99 -1.05 -13.53 0.88
CA THR A 99 0.01 -14.18 1.65
C THR A 99 -0.01 -13.65 3.09
N ASP A 100 0.74 -14.27 3.99
CA ASP A 100 0.87 -13.81 5.38
C ASP A 100 1.53 -12.43 5.49
N ASN A 101 2.32 -12.03 4.49
CA ASN A 101 2.94 -10.71 4.41
C ASN A 101 2.20 -9.75 3.45
N TYR A 102 0.92 -10.00 3.21
CA TYR A 102 -0.02 -9.12 2.49
C TYR A 102 0.27 -8.91 1.01
N ILE A 103 0.88 -9.87 0.33
CA ILE A 103 0.93 -9.85 -1.13
C ILE A 103 -0.40 -10.40 -1.66
N ARG A 104 -1.04 -9.63 -2.52
CA ARG A 104 -2.28 -10.05 -3.18
C ARG A 104 -1.95 -10.96 -4.35
N VAL A 105 -2.59 -12.12 -4.40
CA VAL A 105 -2.39 -13.12 -5.46
C VAL A 105 -3.70 -13.33 -6.19
N GLU A 106 -3.64 -13.35 -7.52
CA GLU A 106 -4.79 -13.59 -8.39
C GLU A 106 -4.65 -14.95 -9.05
N MET A 107 -5.75 -15.70 -9.08
CA MET A 107 -5.84 -16.99 -9.77
C MET A 107 -7.15 -17.07 -10.54
N ASP A 108 -7.22 -18.00 -11.51
CA ASP A 108 -8.47 -18.30 -12.18
C ASP A 108 -9.47 -18.87 -11.17
N HIS A 109 -10.75 -18.61 -11.41
CA HIS A 109 -11.82 -19.07 -10.52
C HIS A 109 -11.82 -20.60 -10.43
N ASP A 110 -11.86 -21.11 -9.20
CA ASP A 110 -12.00 -22.54 -8.89
C ASP A 110 -12.73 -22.67 -7.57
N ASP A 111 -13.97 -23.18 -7.62
CA ASP A 111 -14.82 -23.35 -6.43
C ASP A 111 -14.17 -24.21 -5.35
N GLN A 112 -13.31 -25.14 -5.72
CA GLN A 112 -12.63 -26.03 -4.78
C GLN A 112 -11.60 -25.28 -3.93
N LEU A 113 -11.17 -24.10 -4.38
CA LEU A 113 -10.19 -23.28 -3.67
C LEU A 113 -10.82 -22.23 -2.75
N ASP A 114 -12.15 -22.10 -2.75
CA ASP A 114 -12.85 -21.14 -1.91
C ASP A 114 -12.49 -21.32 -0.43
N ASN A 115 -12.00 -20.25 0.20
CA ASN A 115 -11.59 -20.22 1.59
C ASN A 115 -10.53 -21.26 1.96
N GLN A 116 -9.74 -21.72 1.00
CA GLN A 116 -8.68 -22.69 1.21
C GLN A 116 -7.33 -21.99 1.35
N LEU A 117 -6.50 -22.54 2.22
CA LEU A 117 -5.09 -22.18 2.31
C LEU A 117 -4.31 -23.07 1.34
N ILE A 118 -3.76 -22.47 0.31
CA ILE A 118 -3.09 -23.22 -0.77
C ILE A 118 -1.66 -22.71 -0.97
N ARG A 119 -0.82 -23.58 -1.52
CA ARG A 119 0.55 -23.20 -1.86
C ARG A 119 0.62 -22.83 -3.33
N VAL A 120 1.16 -21.65 -3.60
CA VAL A 120 1.29 -21.13 -4.96
C VAL A 120 2.71 -20.67 -5.25
N ARG A 121 3.08 -20.67 -6.53
CA ARG A 121 4.24 -19.95 -7.02
C ARG A 121 3.76 -18.62 -7.59
N MET A 122 4.34 -17.53 -7.12
CA MET A 122 3.97 -16.19 -7.57
C MET A 122 4.69 -15.86 -8.87
N GLY A 123 3.92 -15.44 -9.87
CA GLY A 123 4.42 -14.97 -11.16
C GLY A 123 4.36 -13.44 -11.24
N GLY A 124 4.36 -12.91 -12.47
CA GLY A 124 4.29 -11.49 -12.73
C GLY A 124 2.97 -10.84 -12.33
N PHE A 125 2.89 -9.53 -12.46
CA PHE A 125 1.67 -8.77 -12.16
C PHE A 125 0.52 -9.17 -13.10
N ASN A 126 -0.71 -9.08 -12.58
CA ASN A 126 -1.92 -9.17 -13.39
C ASN A 126 -2.03 -7.94 -14.30
N GLU A 127 -3.05 -7.91 -15.17
CA GLU A 127 -3.23 -6.82 -16.14
C GLU A 127 -3.42 -5.46 -15.47
N GLU A 128 -4.14 -5.41 -14.34
CA GLU A 128 -4.37 -4.17 -13.60
C GLU A 128 -3.17 -3.73 -12.78
N GLY A 129 -2.16 -4.58 -12.60
CA GLY A 129 -1.00 -4.28 -11.77
C GLY A 129 -1.30 -4.25 -10.27
N THR A 130 -2.38 -4.92 -9.84
CA THR A 130 -2.87 -4.89 -8.45
C THR A 130 -2.55 -6.15 -7.67
N ALA A 131 -2.11 -7.21 -8.34
CA ALA A 131 -1.82 -8.50 -7.73
C ALA A 131 -0.78 -9.25 -8.55
N LEU A 132 -0.13 -10.25 -7.95
CA LEU A 132 0.70 -11.21 -8.67
C LEU A 132 -0.15 -12.40 -9.09
N LYS A 133 0.08 -12.92 -10.28
CA LYS A 133 -0.59 -14.14 -10.73
C LYS A 133 0.02 -15.35 -10.02
N GLY A 134 -0.83 -16.23 -9.50
CA GLY A 134 -0.42 -17.44 -8.82
C GLY A 134 -0.67 -18.70 -9.63
N VAL A 135 0.18 -19.68 -9.44
CA VAL A 135 0.04 -21.02 -10.01
C VAL A 135 0.14 -22.02 -8.87
N LEU A 136 -0.79 -22.98 -8.82
CA LEU A 136 -0.73 -24.05 -7.82
C LEU A 136 0.57 -24.84 -7.96
N VAL A 137 1.15 -25.14 -6.83
CA VAL A 137 2.38 -25.93 -6.75
C VAL A 137 2.07 -27.37 -6.33
#